data_c222c851d88b4f37144daad7a03f1970
#
_entry.id   c222c851d88b4f37144daad7a03f1970
#
_cell.length_a   1.000
_cell.length_b   1.000
_cell.length_c   1.000
_cell.angle_alpha   90.00
_cell.angle_beta   90.00
_cell.angle_gamma   90.00
#
_symmetry.space_group_name_H-M   'P 1'
#
loop_
_entity.id
_entity.type
_entity.pdbx_description
1 polymer ?
#
loop_
_entity_poly.entity_id
_entity_poly.type
_entity_poly.pdbx_seq_one_letter_code
_entity_poly.pdbx_strand_id
1 'polypeptide(L)'
;GSNEAPSTSPVPPAETTDKPAAGSAETEPVTINFWHHYSAQSAENETLMNVLIPRFEEENPGIKVNAVSHEWADLHDKILISAQSNTLPDVARLDIAWVPEFQKMGILTALDEEMADFDSVTADLLESAMSTGFVSGHYYAMALNTNTKILFYNEKALEEAGVAVPATMDEFVKAVASVSGKNSAGQTVWGLNEPALAGWNVLPYIWSNGGEITNEDNTKASGYINSEKTIAAVQMLADMAKNGELSGYNSGDIPMTDGFGTGRYIFL
;
A
#
# COMPACT_ATOMS: atom_id res chain seq x y z
N GLY A 1 7.55 12.16 -105.72
CA GLY A 1 7.54 12.33 -104.30
C GLY A 1 6.87 11.15 -103.60
N SER A 2 7.63 10.37 -102.95
CA SER A 2 7.23 9.12 -102.33
C SER A 2 6.53 9.38 -100.95
N ASN A 3 5.35 8.81 -100.74
CA ASN A 3 4.65 8.73 -99.50
C ASN A 3 5.17 7.52 -98.74
N GLU A 4 5.74 7.72 -97.55
CA GLU A 4 5.96 6.67 -96.58
C GLU A 4 4.99 6.85 -95.42
N ALA A 5 4.25 5.79 -95.12
CA ALA A 5 3.31 5.70 -94.00
C ALA A 5 4.08 5.39 -92.73
N PRO A 6 3.63 5.88 -91.57
CA PRO A 6 4.32 5.61 -90.30
C PRO A 6 3.98 4.21 -89.76
N SER A 7 5.02 3.48 -89.42
CA SER A 7 4.99 2.19 -88.69
C SER A 7 4.51 2.36 -87.28
N THR A 8 3.44 1.65 -86.92
CA THR A 8 2.98 1.51 -85.56
C THR A 8 3.70 0.35 -84.87
N SER A 9 4.60 0.67 -83.96
CA SER A 9 5.16 -0.34 -83.01
C SER A 9 4.17 -0.59 -81.88
N PRO A 10 4.02 -1.84 -81.40
CA PRO A 10 3.13 -2.18 -80.32
C PRO A 10 3.73 -1.73 -79.00
N VAL A 11 2.85 -1.13 -78.13
CA VAL A 11 3.12 -0.76 -76.73
C VAL A 11 3.20 -2.04 -75.91
N PRO A 12 4.24 -2.24 -75.06
CA PRO A 12 4.29 -3.36 -74.15
C PRO A 12 3.26 -3.19 -73.01
N PRO A 13 2.70 -4.28 -72.40
CA PRO A 13 1.78 -4.19 -71.31
C PRO A 13 2.45 -3.61 -70.09
N ALA A 14 1.71 -2.77 -69.33
CA ALA A 14 2.14 -2.20 -68.10
C ALA A 14 2.45 -3.29 -67.04
N GLU A 15 3.67 -3.31 -66.54
CA GLU A 15 4.04 -4.07 -65.36
C GLU A 15 3.29 -3.50 -64.17
N THR A 16 2.41 -4.30 -63.59
CA THR A 16 1.86 -4.08 -62.24
C THR A 16 3.00 -4.28 -61.26
N THR A 17 3.55 -3.18 -60.79
CA THR A 17 4.43 -3.21 -59.59
C THR A 17 3.58 -3.58 -58.42
N ASP A 18 3.64 -4.84 -57.99
CA ASP A 18 3.23 -5.27 -56.68
C ASP A 18 4.03 -4.43 -55.65
N LYS A 19 3.31 -3.54 -54.98
CA LYS A 19 3.81 -2.82 -53.80
C LYS A 19 3.98 -3.86 -52.71
N PRO A 20 5.17 -4.08 -52.14
CA PRO A 20 5.32 -4.96 -51.04
C PRO A 20 4.40 -4.49 -49.94
N ALA A 21 3.53 -5.36 -49.44
CA ALA A 21 2.79 -5.13 -48.20
C ALA A 21 3.80 -4.75 -47.12
N ALA A 22 3.59 -3.60 -46.51
CA ALA A 22 4.37 -3.19 -45.35
C ALA A 22 4.21 -4.30 -44.30
N GLY A 23 5.24 -5.12 -44.18
CA GLY A 23 5.36 -6.05 -43.08
C GLY A 23 5.32 -5.19 -41.82
N SER A 24 4.35 -5.44 -40.95
CA SER A 24 4.39 -4.95 -39.59
C SER A 24 5.70 -5.48 -38.99
N ALA A 25 6.67 -4.60 -38.80
CA ALA A 25 7.82 -4.92 -37.98
C ALA A 25 7.23 -5.29 -36.61
N GLU A 26 7.30 -6.55 -36.25
CA GLU A 26 7.07 -6.97 -34.84
C GLU A 26 8.13 -6.23 -34.04
N THR A 27 7.72 -5.14 -33.40
CA THR A 27 8.57 -4.47 -32.42
C THR A 27 8.76 -5.45 -31.27
N GLU A 28 10.01 -5.72 -30.91
CA GLU A 28 10.34 -6.50 -29.71
C GLU A 28 9.52 -5.98 -28.53
N PRO A 29 8.89 -6.84 -27.72
CA PRO A 29 8.07 -6.41 -26.61
C PRO A 29 8.88 -5.61 -25.59
N VAL A 30 8.35 -4.49 -25.16
CA VAL A 30 8.92 -3.70 -24.07
C VAL A 30 8.62 -4.43 -22.76
N THR A 31 9.63 -4.60 -21.89
CA THR A 31 9.45 -5.18 -20.58
C THR A 31 9.49 -4.10 -19.50
N ILE A 32 8.44 -4.00 -18.71
CA ILE A 32 8.33 -3.14 -17.54
C ILE A 32 8.73 -3.96 -16.30
N ASN A 33 9.75 -3.52 -15.57
CA ASN A 33 10.16 -4.09 -14.30
C ASN A 33 9.33 -3.45 -13.18
N PHE A 34 8.51 -4.26 -12.51
CA PHE A 34 7.65 -3.83 -11.41
C PHE A 34 8.09 -4.48 -10.11
N TRP A 35 8.57 -3.68 -9.14
CA TRP A 35 8.93 -4.16 -7.81
C TRP A 35 7.79 -3.92 -6.82
N HIS A 36 7.50 -4.92 -5.99
CA HIS A 36 6.45 -4.85 -4.99
C HIS A 36 6.81 -5.64 -3.73
N HIS A 37 6.02 -5.44 -2.67
CA HIS A 37 6.20 -6.13 -1.39
C HIS A 37 4.94 -6.90 -0.94
N TYR A 38 4.13 -7.39 -1.87
CA TYR A 38 3.12 -8.37 -1.52
C TYR A 38 3.80 -9.70 -1.16
N SER A 39 3.40 -10.31 -0.03
CA SER A 39 3.87 -11.65 0.33
C SER A 39 3.56 -12.64 -0.78
N ALA A 40 4.49 -13.54 -1.08
CA ALA A 40 4.34 -14.52 -2.17
C ALA A 40 3.07 -15.39 -2.07
N GLN A 41 2.54 -15.58 -0.85
CA GLN A 41 1.34 -16.40 -0.57
C GLN A 41 0.10 -15.55 -0.24
N SER A 42 0.15 -14.23 -0.42
CA SER A 42 -1.00 -13.38 -0.18
C SER A 42 -1.98 -13.39 -1.35
N ALA A 43 -3.25 -13.17 -1.06
CA ALA A 43 -4.29 -13.04 -2.09
C ALA A 43 -4.01 -11.87 -3.05
N GLU A 44 -3.37 -10.81 -2.57
CA GLU A 44 -2.95 -9.69 -3.40
C GLU A 44 -1.91 -10.10 -4.44
N ASN A 45 -0.90 -10.89 -4.03
CA ASN A 45 0.12 -11.40 -4.95
C ASN A 45 -0.49 -12.35 -5.97
N GLU A 46 -1.37 -13.24 -5.53
CA GLU A 46 -2.08 -14.17 -6.43
C GLU A 46 -2.92 -13.38 -7.47
N THR A 47 -3.65 -12.37 -7.03
CA THR A 47 -4.44 -11.51 -7.91
C THR A 47 -3.56 -10.73 -8.88
N LEU A 48 -2.45 -10.16 -8.41
CA LEU A 48 -1.51 -9.45 -9.27
C LEU A 48 -0.97 -10.36 -10.38
N MET A 49 -0.44 -11.53 -10.00
CA MET A 49 0.27 -12.42 -10.92
C MET A 49 -0.66 -13.17 -11.89
N ASN A 50 -1.84 -13.56 -11.41
CA ASN A 50 -2.73 -14.46 -12.18
C ASN A 50 -3.90 -13.75 -12.85
N VAL A 51 -4.18 -12.49 -12.49
CA VAL A 51 -5.33 -11.73 -13.02
C VAL A 51 -4.89 -10.41 -13.63
N LEU A 52 -4.24 -9.54 -12.85
CA LEU A 52 -4.00 -8.16 -13.29
C LEU A 52 -2.91 -8.07 -14.37
N ILE A 53 -1.77 -8.73 -14.19
CA ILE A 53 -0.70 -8.72 -15.17
C ILE A 53 -1.14 -9.38 -16.48
N PRO A 54 -1.71 -10.59 -16.50
CA PRO A 54 -2.21 -11.20 -17.73
C PRO A 54 -3.22 -10.34 -18.48
N ARG A 55 -4.16 -9.73 -17.75
CA ARG A 55 -5.15 -8.82 -18.35
C ARG A 55 -4.48 -7.56 -18.94
N PHE A 56 -3.56 -6.95 -18.22
CA PHE A 56 -2.81 -5.80 -18.71
C PHE A 56 -2.03 -6.11 -19.99
N GLU A 57 -1.36 -7.27 -20.05
CA GLU A 57 -0.60 -7.70 -21.22
C GLU A 57 -1.51 -8.05 -22.42
N GLU A 58 -2.71 -8.56 -22.16
CA GLU A 58 -3.72 -8.80 -23.22
C GLU A 58 -4.26 -7.48 -23.78
N GLU A 59 -4.54 -6.51 -22.90
CA GLU A 59 -5.03 -5.18 -23.30
C GLU A 59 -3.93 -4.31 -23.94
N ASN A 60 -2.65 -4.62 -23.69
CA ASN A 60 -1.48 -3.88 -24.21
C ASN A 60 -0.50 -4.78 -24.96
N PRO A 61 -0.86 -5.27 -26.17
CA PRO A 61 0.01 -6.14 -26.96
C PRO A 61 1.36 -5.45 -27.24
N GLY A 62 2.46 -6.12 -26.90
CA GLY A 62 3.81 -5.59 -27.02
C GLY A 62 4.41 -5.05 -25.74
N ILE A 63 3.68 -5.09 -24.62
CA ILE A 63 4.21 -4.81 -23.28
C ILE A 63 4.20 -6.11 -22.45
N LYS A 64 5.29 -6.34 -21.73
CA LYS A 64 5.43 -7.42 -20.76
C LYS A 64 5.73 -6.83 -19.38
N VAL A 65 5.22 -7.45 -18.32
CA VAL A 65 5.48 -7.03 -16.95
C VAL A 65 6.30 -8.09 -16.22
N ASN A 66 7.50 -7.73 -15.83
CA ASN A 66 8.35 -8.53 -14.96
C ASN A 66 8.15 -8.06 -13.50
N ALA A 67 7.20 -8.69 -12.79
CA ALA A 67 6.93 -8.36 -11.41
C ALA A 67 7.87 -9.14 -10.46
N VAL A 68 8.54 -8.42 -9.57
CA VAL A 68 9.49 -8.98 -8.59
C VAL A 68 9.04 -8.63 -7.19
N SER A 69 8.73 -9.67 -6.39
CA SER A 69 8.39 -9.51 -4.99
C SER A 69 9.66 -9.40 -4.13
N HIS A 70 9.63 -8.48 -3.17
CA HIS A 70 10.63 -8.31 -2.13
C HIS A 70 9.94 -8.29 -0.77
N GLU A 71 10.65 -8.68 0.29
CA GLU A 71 10.17 -8.42 1.65
C GLU A 71 10.10 -6.91 1.90
N TRP A 72 9.07 -6.47 2.64
CA TRP A 72 8.83 -5.03 2.90
C TRP A 72 10.07 -4.33 3.47
N ALA A 73 10.72 -4.94 4.45
CA ALA A 73 11.93 -4.38 5.07
C ALA A 73 13.11 -4.24 4.09
N ASP A 74 13.20 -5.15 3.10
CA ASP A 74 14.31 -5.16 2.14
C ASP A 74 14.07 -4.24 0.94
N LEU A 75 12.82 -4.01 0.57
CA LEU A 75 12.48 -3.25 -0.64
C LEU A 75 12.96 -1.80 -0.57
N HIS A 76 12.81 -1.16 0.58
CA HIS A 76 13.30 0.20 0.81
C HIS A 76 14.80 0.31 0.52
N ASP A 77 15.60 -0.53 1.17
CA ASP A 77 17.06 -0.54 1.02
C ASP A 77 17.49 -0.89 -0.41
N LYS A 78 16.79 -1.81 -1.07
CA LYS A 78 17.05 -2.17 -2.47
C LYS A 78 16.81 -0.99 -3.41
N ILE A 79 15.75 -0.21 -3.20
CA ILE A 79 15.49 1.00 -3.99
C ILE A 79 16.61 2.01 -3.79
N LEU A 80 17.07 2.24 -2.53
CA LEU A 80 18.16 3.14 -2.23
C LEU A 80 19.48 2.72 -2.92
N ILE A 81 19.81 1.44 -2.88
CA ILE A 81 21.03 0.90 -3.54
C ILE A 81 20.89 1.02 -5.07
N SER A 82 19.72 0.70 -5.62
CA SER A 82 19.46 0.76 -7.05
C SER A 82 19.48 2.17 -7.59
N ALA A 83 19.03 3.16 -6.79
CA ALA A 83 19.14 4.57 -7.13
C ALA A 83 20.60 5.00 -7.30
N GLN A 84 21.50 4.54 -6.42
CA GLN A 84 22.94 4.85 -6.51
C GLN A 84 23.62 4.21 -7.72
N SER A 85 23.15 3.04 -8.16
CA SER A 85 23.70 2.30 -9.30
C SER A 85 22.96 2.54 -10.62
N ASN A 86 21.95 3.39 -10.62
CA ASN A 86 21.08 3.69 -11.78
C ASN A 86 20.40 2.43 -12.37
N THR A 87 19.92 1.56 -11.45
CA THR A 87 19.25 0.28 -11.78
C THR A 87 17.86 0.18 -11.15
N LEU A 88 17.19 1.32 -10.98
CA LEU A 88 15.83 1.36 -10.47
C LEU A 88 14.87 0.57 -11.36
N PRO A 89 13.81 -0.02 -10.81
CA PRO A 89 12.72 -0.56 -11.62
C PRO A 89 11.97 0.57 -12.33
N ASP A 90 11.20 0.23 -13.34
CA ASP A 90 10.34 1.19 -14.06
C ASP A 90 9.16 1.62 -13.19
N VAL A 91 8.62 0.70 -12.38
CA VAL A 91 7.50 0.93 -11.46
C VAL A 91 7.79 0.23 -10.13
N ALA A 92 7.43 0.87 -9.03
CA ALA A 92 7.52 0.26 -7.70
C ALA A 92 6.25 0.50 -6.88
N ARG A 93 5.79 -0.54 -6.16
CA ARG A 93 4.82 -0.38 -5.07
C ARG A 93 5.55 0.05 -3.82
N LEU A 94 5.28 1.27 -3.38
CA LEU A 94 5.93 1.88 -2.24
C LEU A 94 5.05 1.81 -0.98
N ASP A 95 5.67 1.89 0.19
CA ASP A 95 5.00 2.32 1.40
C ASP A 95 4.81 3.85 1.35
N ILE A 96 3.70 4.33 1.89
CA ILE A 96 3.38 5.77 1.91
C ILE A 96 4.45 6.59 2.64
N ALA A 97 5.09 6.02 3.65
CA ALA A 97 6.15 6.67 4.41
C ALA A 97 7.42 6.96 3.60
N TRP A 98 7.65 6.22 2.51
CA TRP A 98 8.85 6.36 1.66
C TRP A 98 8.70 7.42 0.58
N VAL A 99 7.46 7.80 0.20
CA VAL A 99 7.20 8.72 -0.91
C VAL A 99 7.90 10.08 -0.71
N PRO A 100 7.81 10.75 0.47
CA PRO A 100 8.51 12.02 0.67
C PRO A 100 10.04 11.92 0.62
N GLU A 101 10.60 10.80 1.10
CA GLU A 101 12.04 10.55 1.07
C GLU A 101 12.52 10.39 -0.38
N PHE A 102 11.87 9.50 -1.13
CA PHE A 102 12.25 9.20 -2.52
C PHE A 102 12.00 10.39 -3.46
N GLN A 103 10.93 11.17 -3.19
CA GLN A 103 10.71 12.44 -3.89
C GLN A 103 11.88 13.41 -3.66
N LYS A 104 12.31 13.58 -2.41
CA LYS A 104 13.43 14.46 -2.06
C LYS A 104 14.75 14.01 -2.69
N MET A 105 14.93 12.71 -2.91
CA MET A 105 16.07 12.14 -3.63
C MET A 105 15.99 12.33 -5.15
N GLY A 106 14.83 12.75 -5.68
CA GLY A 106 14.62 12.96 -7.12
C GLY A 106 14.53 11.64 -7.91
N ILE A 107 14.13 10.54 -7.27
CA ILE A 107 14.00 9.22 -7.92
C ILE A 107 12.55 8.85 -8.26
N LEU A 108 11.60 9.72 -7.95
CA LEU A 108 10.20 9.57 -8.35
C LEU A 108 9.83 10.64 -9.39
N THR A 109 8.98 10.25 -10.32
CA THR A 109 8.41 11.12 -11.35
C THR A 109 7.14 11.80 -10.83
N ALA A 110 6.94 13.09 -11.14
CA ALA A 110 5.68 13.79 -10.90
C ALA A 110 4.61 13.28 -11.88
N LEU A 111 3.70 12.46 -11.40
CA LEU A 111 2.73 11.75 -12.25
C LEU A 111 1.69 12.69 -12.85
N ASP A 112 1.28 13.72 -12.12
CA ASP A 112 0.35 14.77 -12.56
C ASP A 112 0.93 15.69 -13.65
N GLU A 113 2.26 15.72 -13.81
CA GLU A 113 2.93 16.45 -14.90
C GLU A 113 3.17 15.56 -16.14
N GLU A 114 3.47 14.28 -15.94
CA GLU A 114 3.90 13.39 -17.02
C GLU A 114 2.76 12.54 -17.60
N MET A 115 1.68 12.29 -16.84
CA MET A 115 0.53 11.51 -17.30
C MET A 115 -0.56 12.45 -17.85
N ALA A 116 -0.78 12.43 -19.16
CA ALA A 116 -1.79 13.27 -19.82
C ALA A 116 -3.23 12.99 -19.37
N ASP A 117 -3.50 11.81 -18.83
CA ASP A 117 -4.80 11.32 -18.36
C ASP A 117 -4.87 11.19 -16.84
N PHE A 118 -3.93 11.77 -16.09
CA PHE A 118 -3.84 11.66 -14.63
C PHE A 118 -5.16 11.94 -13.92
N ASP A 119 -5.82 13.06 -14.24
CA ASP A 119 -7.09 13.44 -13.61
C ASP A 119 -8.21 12.42 -13.86
N SER A 120 -8.25 11.83 -15.05
CA SER A 120 -9.28 10.84 -15.40
C SER A 120 -9.04 9.47 -14.74
N VAL A 121 -7.77 9.05 -14.62
CA VAL A 121 -7.41 7.78 -13.96
C VAL A 121 -7.57 7.86 -12.45
N THR A 122 -7.44 9.05 -11.87
CA THR A 122 -7.52 9.25 -10.42
C THR A 122 -8.89 9.70 -9.92
N ALA A 123 -9.82 10.04 -10.82
CA ALA A 123 -11.14 10.61 -10.50
C ALA A 123 -11.97 9.78 -9.51
N ASP A 124 -11.88 8.47 -9.56
CA ASP A 124 -12.62 7.55 -8.70
C ASP A 124 -11.80 7.08 -7.46
N LEU A 125 -10.57 7.58 -7.29
CA LEU A 125 -9.74 7.22 -6.15
C LEU A 125 -10.09 8.07 -4.92
N LEU A 126 -9.96 7.48 -3.73
CA LEU A 126 -10.21 8.19 -2.47
C LEU A 126 -9.19 9.32 -2.28
N GLU A 127 -9.66 10.54 -2.11
CA GLU A 127 -8.81 11.72 -1.91
C GLU A 127 -7.84 11.54 -0.73
N SER A 128 -8.32 11.00 0.39
CA SER A 128 -7.48 10.72 1.56
C SER A 128 -6.36 9.71 1.29
N ALA A 129 -6.59 8.73 0.41
CA ALA A 129 -5.55 7.79 0.00
C ALA A 129 -4.58 8.44 -1.00
N MET A 130 -5.11 9.21 -1.96
CA MET A 130 -4.29 9.94 -2.94
C MET A 130 -3.39 10.98 -2.29
N SER A 131 -3.85 11.66 -1.23
CA SER A 131 -3.05 12.66 -0.51
C SER A 131 -1.72 12.13 0.04
N THR A 132 -1.61 10.82 0.27
CA THR A 132 -0.35 10.17 0.70
C THR A 132 0.74 10.18 -0.38
N GLY A 133 0.35 10.33 -1.64
CA GLY A 133 1.27 10.48 -2.77
C GLY A 133 1.59 11.93 -3.14
N PHE A 134 0.92 12.92 -2.48
CA PHE A 134 1.08 14.33 -2.77
C PHE A 134 2.18 14.95 -1.91
N VAL A 135 3.26 15.37 -2.55
CA VAL A 135 4.45 15.93 -1.88
C VAL A 135 4.93 17.16 -2.65
N SER A 136 5.21 18.25 -1.96
CA SER A 136 5.79 19.47 -2.55
C SER A 136 5.01 20.04 -3.74
N GLY A 137 3.68 19.85 -3.75
CA GLY A 137 2.79 20.41 -4.79
C GLY A 137 2.45 19.48 -5.94
N HIS A 138 3.00 18.26 -5.99
CA HIS A 138 2.77 17.28 -7.06
C HIS A 138 2.48 15.89 -6.53
N TYR A 139 1.87 15.04 -7.36
CA TYR A 139 1.64 13.62 -7.07
C TYR A 139 2.79 12.76 -7.58
N TYR A 140 3.50 12.09 -6.68
CA TYR A 140 4.60 11.17 -6.97
C TYR A 140 4.21 9.70 -6.83
N ALA A 141 3.01 9.43 -6.35
CA ALA A 141 2.43 8.10 -6.29
C ALA A 141 0.91 8.15 -6.43
N MET A 142 0.32 7.09 -6.94
CA MET A 142 -1.13 6.85 -6.94
C MET A 142 -1.47 5.78 -5.90
N ALA A 143 -2.62 5.97 -5.23
CA ALA A 143 -3.10 5.00 -4.27
C ALA A 143 -3.57 3.73 -4.99
N LEU A 144 -2.88 2.62 -4.74
CA LEU A 144 -3.23 1.30 -5.29
C LEU A 144 -4.27 0.60 -4.41
N ASN A 145 -4.07 0.63 -3.11
CA ASN A 145 -4.97 0.11 -2.09
C ASN A 145 -4.77 0.90 -0.79
N THR A 146 -5.75 0.84 0.08
CA THR A 146 -5.67 1.43 1.41
C THR A 146 -6.20 0.46 2.46
N ASN A 147 -5.81 0.69 3.69
CA ASN A 147 -6.33 -0.01 4.85
C ASN A 147 -6.60 0.98 5.99
N THR A 148 -7.32 0.54 7.00
CA THR A 148 -7.53 1.29 8.23
C THR A 148 -7.49 0.35 9.42
N LYS A 149 -7.01 0.84 10.55
CA LYS A 149 -7.16 0.13 11.81
C LYS A 149 -8.54 0.42 12.38
N ILE A 150 -9.20 -0.65 12.83
CA ILE A 150 -10.46 -0.57 13.58
C ILE A 150 -10.34 -1.44 14.82
N LEU A 151 -11.08 -1.08 15.84
CA LEU A 151 -11.14 -1.87 17.07
C LEU A 151 -12.12 -3.03 16.88
N PHE A 152 -11.62 -4.24 16.90
CA PHE A 152 -12.43 -5.45 17.01
C PHE A 152 -12.68 -5.80 18.47
N TYR A 153 -13.83 -6.36 18.78
CA TYR A 153 -14.13 -6.85 20.12
C TYR A 153 -14.88 -8.17 20.08
N ASN A 154 -14.70 -8.98 21.11
CA ASN A 154 -15.43 -10.23 21.31
C ASN A 154 -16.74 -9.92 22.05
N GLU A 155 -17.84 -9.81 21.30
CA GLU A 155 -19.17 -9.45 21.80
C GLU A 155 -19.60 -10.39 22.93
N LYS A 156 -19.47 -11.70 22.72
CA LYS A 156 -19.84 -12.71 23.71
C LYS A 156 -19.07 -12.56 25.02
N ALA A 157 -17.77 -12.28 24.95
CA ALA A 157 -16.95 -12.09 26.14
C ALA A 157 -17.34 -10.83 26.91
N LEU A 158 -17.71 -9.74 26.23
CA LEU A 158 -18.23 -8.52 26.86
C LEU A 158 -19.58 -8.78 27.53
N GLU A 159 -20.52 -9.47 26.87
CA GLU A 159 -21.82 -9.86 27.44
C GLU A 159 -21.66 -10.71 28.67
N GLU A 160 -20.82 -11.76 28.63
CA GLU A 160 -20.56 -12.66 29.78
C GLU A 160 -19.92 -11.92 30.96
N ALA A 161 -19.13 -10.89 30.71
CA ALA A 161 -18.52 -10.02 31.71
C ALA A 161 -19.46 -8.91 32.21
N GLY A 162 -20.62 -8.71 31.56
CA GLY A 162 -21.53 -7.61 31.86
C GLY A 162 -20.95 -6.24 31.51
N VAL A 163 -20.06 -6.18 30.51
CA VAL A 163 -19.36 -4.99 30.06
C VAL A 163 -19.99 -4.50 28.75
N ALA A 164 -20.39 -3.23 28.71
CA ALA A 164 -20.89 -2.61 27.47
C ALA A 164 -19.76 -2.37 26.46
N VAL A 165 -20.10 -2.36 25.16
CA VAL A 165 -19.18 -1.93 24.12
C VAL A 165 -18.77 -0.48 24.36
N PRO A 166 -17.47 -0.17 24.49
CA PRO A 166 -17.01 1.17 24.81
C PRO A 166 -17.23 2.14 23.65
N ALA A 167 -17.74 3.33 23.96
CA ALA A 167 -17.93 4.43 23.01
C ALA A 167 -16.87 5.55 23.17
N THR A 168 -16.13 5.54 24.25
CA THR A 168 -15.08 6.53 24.56
C THR A 168 -13.78 5.85 24.99
N MET A 169 -12.67 6.57 24.95
CA MET A 169 -11.38 6.04 25.44
C MET A 169 -11.40 5.70 26.93
N ASP A 170 -12.09 6.47 27.76
CA ASP A 170 -12.25 6.18 29.19
C ASP A 170 -13.05 4.89 29.43
N GLU A 171 -14.10 4.67 28.64
CA GLU A 171 -14.87 3.42 28.70
C GLU A 171 -14.05 2.24 28.18
N PHE A 172 -13.26 2.44 27.12
CA PHE A 172 -12.36 1.42 26.58
C PHE A 172 -11.33 0.96 27.62
N VAL A 173 -10.65 1.88 28.32
CA VAL A 173 -9.69 1.55 29.38
C VAL A 173 -10.36 0.72 30.47
N LYS A 174 -11.55 1.12 30.91
CA LYS A 174 -12.32 0.38 31.93
C LYS A 174 -12.78 -1.00 31.46
N ALA A 175 -13.22 -1.09 30.20
CA ALA A 175 -13.61 -2.36 29.57
C ALA A 175 -12.43 -3.33 29.50
N VAL A 176 -11.28 -2.87 28.99
CA VAL A 176 -10.03 -3.66 28.92
C VAL A 176 -9.65 -4.21 30.30
N ALA A 177 -9.62 -3.37 31.33
CA ALA A 177 -9.29 -3.78 32.70
C ALA A 177 -10.31 -4.80 33.23
N SER A 178 -11.61 -4.60 32.97
CA SER A 178 -12.69 -5.45 33.49
C SER A 178 -12.69 -6.86 32.90
N VAL A 179 -12.25 -7.04 31.67
CA VAL A 179 -12.23 -8.34 30.97
C VAL A 179 -10.87 -9.04 31.05
N SER A 180 -9.86 -8.37 31.60
CA SER A 180 -8.53 -8.94 31.79
C SER A 180 -8.45 -9.84 33.02
N GLY A 181 -7.60 -10.87 32.98
CA GLY A 181 -7.39 -11.74 34.12
C GLY A 181 -7.24 -13.21 33.76
N LYS A 182 -8.08 -14.07 34.34
CA LYS A 182 -8.08 -15.52 34.05
C LYS A 182 -9.49 -16.01 33.75
N ASN A 183 -9.62 -16.86 32.75
CA ASN A 183 -10.87 -17.56 32.49
C ASN A 183 -11.11 -18.72 33.48
N SER A 184 -12.24 -19.39 33.35
CA SER A 184 -12.63 -20.52 34.16
C SER A 184 -11.67 -21.74 34.12
N ALA A 185 -10.88 -21.83 33.03
CA ALA A 185 -9.83 -22.84 32.89
C ALA A 185 -8.47 -22.41 33.49
N GLY A 186 -8.40 -21.24 34.14
CA GLY A 186 -7.19 -20.70 34.73
C GLY A 186 -6.19 -20.10 33.74
N GLN A 187 -6.58 -19.96 32.47
CA GLN A 187 -5.74 -19.39 31.44
C GLN A 187 -5.83 -17.86 31.49
N THR A 188 -4.71 -17.19 31.21
CA THR A 188 -4.67 -15.72 31.13
C THR A 188 -5.51 -15.21 29.97
N VAL A 189 -6.33 -14.21 30.24
CA VAL A 189 -7.08 -13.41 29.25
C VAL A 189 -6.55 -12.00 29.31
N TRP A 190 -6.21 -11.46 28.16
CA TRP A 190 -5.81 -10.05 28.01
C TRP A 190 -6.97 -9.26 27.42
N GLY A 191 -7.27 -8.14 28.01
CA GLY A 191 -8.32 -7.26 27.49
C GLY A 191 -7.96 -6.74 26.11
N LEU A 192 -6.71 -6.38 25.89
CA LEU A 192 -6.23 -5.85 24.62
C LEU A 192 -5.08 -6.69 24.05
N ASN A 193 -5.11 -6.96 22.77
CA ASN A 193 -3.93 -7.37 22.00
C ASN A 193 -3.54 -6.27 21.02
N GLU A 194 -2.30 -5.80 21.12
CA GLU A 194 -1.71 -4.89 20.13
C GLU A 194 -0.31 -5.41 19.77
N PRO A 195 -0.18 -6.07 18.63
CA PRO A 195 1.09 -6.67 18.22
C PRO A 195 2.11 -5.57 17.83
N ALA A 196 3.21 -5.52 18.53
CA ALA A 196 4.27 -4.53 18.31
C ALA A 196 3.83 -3.07 18.56
N LEU A 197 4.22 -2.50 19.69
CA LEU A 197 3.96 -1.08 20.02
C LEU A 197 4.86 -0.12 19.19
N ALA A 198 4.74 -0.20 17.86
CA ALA A 198 5.41 0.67 16.90
C ALA A 198 4.47 1.81 16.44
N GLY A 199 4.98 2.76 15.69
CA GLY A 199 4.23 3.95 15.27
C GLY A 199 2.86 3.64 14.68
N TRP A 200 2.77 2.76 13.70
CA TRP A 200 1.51 2.33 13.08
C TRP A 200 0.47 1.85 14.11
N ASN A 201 0.91 1.12 15.12
CA ASN A 201 0.03 0.53 16.11
C ASN A 201 -0.36 1.49 17.24
N VAL A 202 0.47 2.48 17.54
CA VAL A 202 0.25 3.45 18.62
C VAL A 202 -0.52 4.69 18.18
N LEU A 203 -0.36 5.10 16.93
CA LEU A 203 -0.99 6.30 16.38
C LEU A 203 -2.51 6.37 16.56
N PRO A 204 -3.30 5.30 16.32
CA PRO A 204 -4.75 5.35 16.54
C PRO A 204 -5.15 5.71 17.97
N TYR A 205 -4.41 5.24 18.96
CA TYR A 205 -4.66 5.58 20.38
C TYR A 205 -4.31 7.03 20.69
N ILE A 206 -3.23 7.56 20.10
CA ILE A 206 -2.84 8.96 20.24
C ILE A 206 -3.95 9.86 19.70
N TRP A 207 -4.38 9.62 18.47
CA TRP A 207 -5.42 10.42 17.81
C TRP A 207 -6.78 10.29 18.50
N SER A 208 -7.18 9.09 18.90
CA SER A 208 -8.42 8.85 19.64
C SER A 208 -8.43 9.55 21.01
N ASN A 209 -7.27 9.79 21.62
CA ASN A 209 -7.11 10.58 22.83
C ASN A 209 -6.99 12.09 22.58
N GLY A 210 -7.09 12.52 21.32
CA GLY A 210 -6.96 13.92 20.89
C GLY A 210 -5.52 14.46 20.92
N GLY A 211 -4.52 13.56 20.90
CA GLY A 211 -3.11 13.88 20.72
C GLY A 211 -2.77 14.01 19.23
N GLU A 212 -1.62 14.61 18.96
CA GLU A 212 -1.09 14.81 17.61
C GLU A 212 0.41 14.50 17.59
N ILE A 213 0.94 14.21 16.40
CA ILE A 213 2.37 13.96 16.21
C ILE A 213 3.09 15.25 15.74
N THR A 214 2.45 15.99 14.83
CA THR A 214 2.96 17.22 14.26
C THR A 214 1.86 18.29 14.20
N ASN A 215 2.23 19.52 13.85
CA ASN A 215 1.27 20.51 13.38
C ASN A 215 0.69 20.11 12.03
N GLU A 216 -0.36 20.80 11.58
CA GLU A 216 -1.10 20.54 10.34
C GLU A 216 -0.20 20.50 9.08
N ASP A 217 0.80 21.39 9.02
CA ASP A 217 1.74 21.46 7.89
C ASP A 217 2.89 20.43 7.96
N ASN A 218 2.92 19.55 8.96
CA ASN A 218 3.98 18.56 9.20
C ASN A 218 5.40 19.15 9.33
N THR A 219 5.50 20.43 9.75
CA THR A 219 6.77 21.14 9.87
C THR A 219 7.33 21.17 11.28
N LYS A 220 6.50 20.84 12.28
CA LYS A 220 6.86 20.95 13.70
C LYS A 220 6.26 19.79 14.50
N ALA A 221 7.10 18.99 15.13
CA ALA A 221 6.71 17.93 16.06
C ALA A 221 6.70 18.37 17.54
N SER A 222 7.61 19.27 17.93
CA SER A 222 7.70 19.75 19.31
C SER A 222 6.44 20.49 19.74
N GLY A 223 5.84 20.09 20.87
CA GLY A 223 4.58 20.59 21.37
C GLY A 223 3.36 19.77 20.94
N TYR A 224 3.53 18.87 19.99
CA TYR A 224 2.52 17.92 19.47
C TYR A 224 2.83 16.51 19.96
N ILE A 225 3.92 15.90 19.47
CA ILE A 225 4.32 14.55 19.88
C ILE A 225 4.57 14.43 21.40
N ASN A 226 4.96 15.50 22.04
CA ASN A 226 5.17 15.60 23.48
C ASN A 226 4.07 16.39 24.21
N SER A 227 2.88 16.50 23.63
CA SER A 227 1.72 17.08 24.28
C SER A 227 1.22 16.17 25.43
N GLU A 228 0.53 16.75 26.40
CA GLU A 228 -0.08 15.98 27.49
C GLU A 228 -1.00 14.87 26.99
N LYS A 229 -1.78 15.12 25.95
CA LYS A 229 -2.70 14.15 25.35
C LYS A 229 -1.96 12.99 24.67
N THR A 230 -0.89 13.26 23.94
CA THR A 230 -0.06 12.24 23.29
C THR A 230 0.66 11.41 24.35
N ILE A 231 1.24 12.05 25.36
CA ILE A 231 1.89 11.36 26.49
C ILE A 231 0.88 10.47 27.23
N ALA A 232 -0.32 10.97 27.51
CA ALA A 232 -1.37 10.21 28.21
C ALA A 232 -1.79 8.96 27.43
N ALA A 233 -1.90 9.04 26.09
CA ALA A 233 -2.24 7.87 25.26
C ALA A 233 -1.14 6.78 25.32
N VAL A 234 0.12 7.18 25.24
CA VAL A 234 1.25 6.24 25.35
C VAL A 234 1.35 5.66 26.76
N GLN A 235 1.15 6.50 27.78
CA GLN A 235 1.13 6.08 29.18
C GLN A 235 0.01 5.07 29.46
N MET A 236 -1.17 5.27 28.88
CA MET A 236 -2.30 4.34 28.98
C MET A 236 -1.91 2.93 28.50
N LEU A 237 -1.27 2.82 27.32
CA LEU A 237 -0.80 1.54 26.79
C LEU A 237 0.30 0.92 27.68
N ALA A 238 1.22 1.74 28.19
CA ALA A 238 2.26 1.29 29.11
C ALA A 238 1.67 0.78 30.44
N ASP A 239 0.65 1.44 30.96
CA ASP A 239 -0.03 1.01 32.18
C ASP A 239 -0.82 -0.30 31.96
N MET A 240 -1.53 -0.44 30.84
CA MET A 240 -2.18 -1.70 30.46
C MET A 240 -1.17 -2.85 30.36
N ALA A 241 -0.02 -2.62 29.75
CA ALA A 241 1.04 -3.61 29.66
C ALA A 241 1.57 -4.00 31.05
N LYS A 242 1.83 -3.03 31.90
CA LYS A 242 2.29 -3.23 33.28
C LYS A 242 1.28 -3.99 34.14
N ASN A 243 -0.01 -3.73 33.92
CA ASN A 243 -1.10 -4.38 34.64
C ASN A 243 -1.40 -5.81 34.13
N GLY A 244 -0.77 -6.25 33.03
CA GLY A 244 -1.06 -7.53 32.39
C GLY A 244 -2.37 -7.55 31.59
N GLU A 245 -2.86 -6.38 31.18
CA GLU A 245 -4.09 -6.18 30.43
C GLU A 245 -3.84 -6.17 28.91
N LEU A 246 -2.60 -5.86 28.47
CA LEU A 246 -2.17 -5.78 27.10
C LEU A 246 -1.14 -6.88 26.76
N SER A 247 -1.34 -7.54 25.63
CA SER A 247 -0.46 -8.59 25.08
C SER A 247 -0.12 -8.30 23.61
N GLY A 248 0.81 -9.08 23.04
CA GLY A 248 1.18 -9.03 21.62
C GLY A 248 2.53 -8.35 21.34
N TYR A 249 3.21 -7.85 22.37
CA TYR A 249 4.49 -7.15 22.25
C TYR A 249 5.69 -7.94 22.79
N ASN A 250 5.44 -9.11 23.39
CA ASN A 250 6.49 -10.00 23.90
C ASN A 250 6.73 -11.20 22.97
N SER A 251 7.96 -11.67 22.95
CA SER A 251 8.30 -12.94 22.30
C SER A 251 7.56 -14.09 22.99
N GLY A 252 6.84 -14.91 22.21
CA GLY A 252 6.08 -16.05 22.73
C GLY A 252 4.63 -15.74 23.10
N ASP A 253 4.14 -14.52 22.86
CA ASP A 253 2.71 -14.21 22.96
C ASP A 253 1.92 -15.05 21.93
N ILE A 254 0.65 -15.32 22.25
CA ILE A 254 -0.23 -16.07 21.35
C ILE A 254 -0.44 -15.25 20.07
N PRO A 255 -0.37 -15.85 18.88
CA PRO A 255 -0.70 -15.14 17.64
C PRO A 255 -2.07 -14.46 17.72
N MET A 256 -2.19 -13.27 17.14
CA MET A 256 -3.36 -12.40 17.25
C MET A 256 -4.67 -13.12 16.92
N THR A 257 -4.74 -13.77 15.76
CA THR A 257 -5.94 -14.51 15.30
C THR A 257 -6.30 -15.66 16.21
N ASP A 258 -5.31 -16.42 16.70
CA ASP A 258 -5.52 -17.56 17.59
C ASP A 258 -5.99 -17.09 18.99
N GLY A 259 -5.39 -16.02 19.49
CA GLY A 259 -5.76 -15.44 20.75
C GLY A 259 -7.19 -14.88 20.75
N PHE A 260 -7.58 -14.19 19.69
CA PHE A 260 -8.93 -13.66 19.54
C PHE A 260 -9.96 -14.78 19.33
N GLY A 261 -9.69 -15.72 18.42
CA GLY A 261 -10.59 -16.85 18.14
C GLY A 261 -10.82 -17.77 19.32
N THR A 262 -9.87 -17.84 20.25
CA THR A 262 -9.98 -18.65 21.49
C THR A 262 -10.45 -17.86 22.72
N GLY A 263 -10.78 -16.57 22.56
CA GLY A 263 -11.21 -15.70 23.66
C GLY A 263 -10.12 -15.36 24.68
N ARG A 264 -8.85 -15.46 24.25
CA ARG A 264 -7.69 -15.06 25.09
C ARG A 264 -7.39 -13.56 24.96
N TYR A 265 -7.82 -12.95 23.83
CA TYR A 265 -7.82 -11.53 23.56
C TYR A 265 -9.26 -11.07 23.35
N ILE A 266 -9.66 -9.98 24.00
CA ILE A 266 -11.05 -9.50 23.95
C ILE A 266 -11.20 -8.35 22.98
N PHE A 267 -10.22 -7.46 22.95
CA PHE A 267 -10.09 -6.38 21.97
C PHE A 267 -8.81 -6.58 21.14
N LEU A 268 -8.90 -6.20 19.84
CA LEU A 268 -7.78 -6.15 18.90
C LEU A 268 -7.67 -4.77 18.28
#